data_0992abeb9f1584b6d6ec51a4b0f3346c
#
_entry.id   0992abeb9f1584b6d6ec51a4b0f3346c
#
_cell.length_a   1.000
_cell.length_b   1.000
_cell.length_c   1.000
_cell.angle_alpha   90.00
_cell.angle_beta   90.00
_cell.angle_gamma   90.00
#
_symmetry.space_group_name_H-M   'P 1'
#
loop_
_entity.id
_entity.type
_entity.pdbx_description
1 polymer ?
#
loop_
_entity_poly.entity_id
_entity_poly.type
_entity_poly.pdbx_seq_one_letter_code
_entity_poly.pdbx_strand_id
1 'polypeptide(L)'
;DVYPIEPSNKGDTLVTPLQTIPNVILTPHIGGSTLEAQENIAGDVADKLVRYIQHGTTSGAVNMPQVTLPPASGHTRFRHIHRNVPGVLAHINEVFSSRRLNIAAQYLQTDAQCGYVVIDSDSKLNREEILKALSGIEGTIRTL
;
A
#
# COMPACT_ATOMS: atom_id res chain seq x y z
N ASP A 1 -7.45 25.17 4.02
CA ASP A 1 -6.36 25.04 3.05
C ASP A 1 -6.83 24.35 1.76
N VAL A 2 -7.66 23.31 1.88
CA VAL A 2 -8.24 22.56 0.75
C VAL A 2 -9.74 22.85 0.65
N TYR A 3 -10.24 23.10 -0.57
CA TYR A 3 -11.62 23.49 -0.79
C TYR A 3 -12.31 22.57 -1.80
N PRO A 4 -13.64 22.35 -1.70
CA PRO A 4 -14.36 21.53 -2.67
C PRO A 4 -14.29 22.06 -4.11
N ILE A 5 -14.20 23.39 -4.25
CA ILE A 5 -14.01 24.09 -5.53
C ILE A 5 -12.89 25.09 -5.33
N GLU A 6 -11.81 24.90 -6.07
CA GLU A 6 -10.63 25.78 -6.01
C GLU A 6 -10.49 26.60 -7.29
N PRO A 7 -9.94 27.83 -7.20
CA PRO A 7 -9.60 28.62 -8.38
C PRO A 7 -8.65 27.85 -9.30
N SER A 8 -8.98 27.81 -10.60
CA SER A 8 -8.19 27.07 -11.60
C SER A 8 -7.13 27.92 -12.28
N ASN A 9 -7.28 29.24 -12.25
CA ASN A 9 -6.38 30.17 -12.94
C ASN A 9 -5.80 31.21 -11.98
N LYS A 10 -4.63 31.73 -12.35
CA LYS A 10 -4.01 32.83 -11.61
C LYS A 10 -4.88 34.09 -11.73
N GLY A 11 -5.36 34.54 -10.59
CA GLY A 11 -6.24 35.75 -10.52
C GLY A 11 -7.72 35.44 -10.28
N ASP A 12 -8.12 34.19 -10.35
CA ASP A 12 -9.46 33.78 -9.91
C ASP A 12 -9.60 33.97 -8.39
N THR A 13 -10.82 34.31 -7.96
CA THR A 13 -11.10 34.50 -6.53
C THR A 13 -11.73 33.23 -5.94
N LEU A 14 -11.23 32.78 -4.79
CA LEU A 14 -11.89 31.73 -4.03
C LEU A 14 -13.24 32.23 -3.53
N VAL A 15 -14.32 31.51 -3.84
CA VAL A 15 -15.65 31.78 -3.30
C VAL A 15 -16.08 30.59 -2.44
N THR A 16 -16.24 30.80 -1.16
CA THR A 16 -16.66 29.78 -0.22
C THR A 16 -17.54 30.36 0.88
N PRO A 17 -18.54 29.63 1.39
CA PRO A 17 -19.34 30.05 2.55
C PRO A 17 -18.50 30.31 3.81
N LEU A 18 -17.31 29.76 3.89
CA LEU A 18 -16.40 29.93 5.04
C LEU A 18 -15.87 31.36 5.18
N GLN A 19 -15.91 32.19 4.12
CA GLN A 19 -15.41 33.57 4.15
C GLN A 19 -16.17 34.50 5.11
N THR A 20 -17.40 34.15 5.45
CA THR A 20 -18.26 34.95 6.33
C THR A 20 -18.18 34.52 7.81
N ILE A 21 -17.42 33.48 8.11
CA ILE A 21 -17.32 32.90 9.46
C ILE A 21 -16.14 33.55 10.20
N PRO A 22 -16.36 34.21 11.34
CA PRO A 22 -15.31 35.06 11.97
C PRO A 22 -14.13 34.26 12.57
N ASN A 23 -14.30 32.95 12.81
CA ASN A 23 -13.27 32.12 13.45
C ASN A 23 -12.53 31.23 12.45
N VAL A 24 -12.60 31.51 11.16
CA VAL A 24 -11.99 30.70 10.10
C VAL A 24 -10.78 31.40 9.52
N ILE A 25 -9.67 30.71 9.42
CA ILE A 25 -8.48 31.11 8.68
C ILE A 25 -8.47 30.34 7.36
N LEU A 26 -8.49 31.07 6.26
CA LEU A 26 -8.42 30.51 4.90
C LEU A 26 -7.01 30.68 4.37
N THR A 27 -6.36 29.59 4.01
CA THR A 27 -5.03 29.55 3.41
C THR A 27 -5.12 29.10 1.94
N PRO A 28 -4.20 29.51 1.08
CA PRO A 28 -4.35 29.37 -0.39
C PRO A 28 -3.85 28.01 -0.93
N HIS A 29 -4.00 26.90 -0.22
CA HIS A 29 -3.61 25.54 -0.64
C HIS A 29 -2.15 25.48 -1.13
N ILE A 30 -1.22 26.02 -0.37
CA ILE A 30 0.20 26.06 -0.72
C ILE A 30 1.06 25.02 0.02
N GLY A 31 0.44 24.16 0.84
CA GLY A 31 1.18 23.19 1.67
C GLY A 31 2.12 22.27 0.89
N GLY A 32 1.78 21.95 -0.36
CA GLY A 32 2.65 21.17 -1.26
C GLY A 32 3.44 22.00 -2.27
N SER A 33 3.37 23.34 -2.24
CA SER A 33 3.88 24.20 -3.31
C SER A 33 5.12 25.01 -2.94
N THR A 34 5.61 24.91 -1.70
CA THR A 34 6.89 25.54 -1.31
C THR A 34 8.06 24.67 -1.74
N LEU A 35 9.26 25.27 -1.88
CA LEU A 35 10.48 24.53 -2.25
C LEU A 35 10.79 23.45 -1.21
N GLU A 36 10.72 23.75 0.07
CA GLU A 36 10.92 22.78 1.14
C GLU A 36 9.89 21.65 1.12
N ALA A 37 8.63 21.95 0.82
CA ALA A 37 7.58 20.94 0.71
C ALA A 37 7.87 20.00 -0.46
N GLN A 38 8.29 20.50 -1.61
CA GLN A 38 8.63 19.68 -2.78
C GLN A 38 9.80 18.74 -2.49
N GLU A 39 10.86 19.21 -1.83
CA GLU A 39 11.99 18.39 -1.42
C GLU A 39 11.57 17.30 -0.42
N ASN A 40 10.81 17.68 0.61
CA ASN A 40 10.33 16.75 1.62
C ASN A 40 9.37 15.69 1.04
N ILE A 41 8.46 16.08 0.16
CA ILE A 41 7.54 15.17 -0.54
C ILE A 41 8.33 14.19 -1.40
N ALA A 42 9.31 14.69 -2.16
CA ALA A 42 10.14 13.83 -3.01
C ALA A 42 10.90 12.79 -2.17
N GLY A 43 11.50 13.19 -1.06
CA GLY A 43 12.18 12.29 -0.11
C GLY A 43 11.23 11.25 0.50
N ASP A 44 10.09 11.68 1.02
CA ASP A 44 9.10 10.80 1.64
C ASP A 44 8.53 9.77 0.65
N VAL A 45 8.22 10.20 -0.57
CA VAL A 45 7.73 9.30 -1.63
C VAL A 45 8.81 8.30 -2.05
N ALA A 46 10.05 8.77 -2.22
CA ALA A 46 11.17 7.91 -2.57
C ALA A 46 11.41 6.83 -1.49
N ASP A 47 11.43 7.22 -0.22
CA ASP A 47 11.60 6.30 0.90
C ASP A 47 10.47 5.26 0.97
N LYS A 48 9.22 5.67 0.78
CA LYS A 48 8.07 4.77 0.73
C LYS A 48 8.16 3.78 -0.42
N LEU A 49 8.56 4.23 -1.62
CA LEU A 49 8.78 3.35 -2.77
C LEU A 49 9.90 2.34 -2.52
N VAL A 50 11.02 2.77 -1.95
CA VAL A 50 12.13 1.88 -1.59
C VAL A 50 11.67 0.82 -0.60
N ARG A 51 10.96 1.20 0.47
CA ARG A 51 10.41 0.26 1.45
C ARG A 51 9.39 -0.70 0.84
N TYR A 52 8.57 -0.23 -0.08
CA TYR A 52 7.64 -1.11 -0.82
C TYR A 52 8.39 -2.11 -1.69
N ILE A 53 9.38 -1.68 -2.45
CA ILE A 53 10.16 -2.55 -3.33
C ILE A 53 10.94 -3.58 -2.53
N GLN A 54 11.65 -3.16 -1.49
CA GLN A 54 12.54 -4.02 -0.70
C GLN A 54 11.79 -4.92 0.28
N HIS A 55 10.76 -4.38 0.94
CA HIS A 55 10.11 -5.06 2.06
C HIS A 55 8.63 -5.37 1.84
N GLY A 56 7.97 -4.72 0.87
CA GLY A 56 6.53 -4.83 0.67
C GLY A 56 5.71 -3.97 1.63
N THR A 57 6.33 -3.04 2.36
CA THR A 57 5.64 -2.12 3.27
C THR A 57 4.75 -1.16 2.46
N THR A 58 3.48 -1.03 2.87
CA THR A 58 2.48 -0.17 2.23
C THR A 58 2.01 0.98 3.12
N SER A 59 2.77 1.29 4.18
CA SER A 59 2.45 2.41 5.08
C SER A 59 2.35 3.73 4.33
N GLY A 60 1.24 4.43 4.54
CA GLY A 60 0.93 5.69 3.85
C GLY A 60 0.34 5.53 2.45
N ALA A 61 0.14 4.30 1.95
CA ALA A 61 -0.61 4.08 0.71
C ALA A 61 -2.10 4.41 0.91
N VAL A 62 -2.71 5.09 -0.06
CA VAL A 62 -4.14 5.46 -0.04
C VAL A 62 -5.00 4.51 -0.86
N ASN A 63 -4.38 3.65 -1.66
CA ASN A 63 -5.02 2.74 -2.61
C ASN A 63 -4.75 1.26 -2.32
N MET A 64 -4.19 0.94 -1.16
CA MET A 64 -3.91 -0.41 -0.70
C MET A 64 -4.08 -0.53 0.81
N PRO A 65 -4.43 -1.71 1.34
CA PRO A 65 -4.34 -1.98 2.77
C PRO A 65 -2.94 -1.68 3.30
N GLN A 66 -2.85 -1.00 4.44
CA GLN A 66 -1.58 -0.53 4.98
C GLN A 66 -0.95 -1.57 5.91
N VAL A 67 0.28 -1.97 5.58
CA VAL A 67 1.09 -2.90 6.39
C VAL A 67 2.49 -2.33 6.55
N THR A 68 3.00 -2.35 7.76
CA THR A 68 4.40 -2.06 8.07
C THR A 68 5.14 -3.37 8.31
N LEU A 69 6.18 -3.62 7.55
CA LEU A 69 6.90 -4.89 7.56
C LEU A 69 8.36 -4.71 7.95
N PRO A 70 8.90 -5.63 8.78
CA PRO A 70 10.33 -5.70 9.02
C PRO A 70 11.06 -6.22 7.76
N PRO A 71 12.38 -6.06 7.65
CA PRO A 71 13.19 -6.74 6.65
C PRO A 71 12.99 -8.25 6.70
N ALA A 72 12.97 -8.91 5.54
CA ALA A 72 12.83 -10.37 5.42
C ALA A 72 14.18 -11.06 5.64
N SER A 73 14.71 -11.00 6.86
CA SER A 73 16.04 -11.55 7.18
C SER A 73 16.08 -13.07 7.04
N GLY A 74 16.80 -13.58 6.05
CA GLY A 74 17.04 -15.03 5.85
C GLY A 74 15.86 -15.81 5.27
N HIS A 75 14.76 -15.16 4.88
CA HIS A 75 13.57 -15.77 4.31
C HIS A 75 13.29 -15.29 2.89
N THR A 76 12.56 -16.10 2.12
CA THR A 76 11.98 -15.66 0.85
C THR A 76 10.62 -15.04 1.12
N ARG A 77 10.46 -13.79 0.72
CA ARG A 77 9.21 -13.04 0.88
C ARG A 77 8.35 -13.13 -0.36
N PHE A 78 7.09 -13.52 -0.16
CA PHE A 78 6.04 -13.52 -1.16
C PHE A 78 5.01 -12.45 -0.82
N ARG A 79 4.52 -11.74 -1.82
CA ARG A 79 3.46 -10.74 -1.69
C ARG A 79 2.30 -11.13 -2.57
N HIS A 80 1.10 -11.13 -2.02
CA HIS A 80 -0.11 -11.55 -2.70
C HIS A 80 -1.21 -10.52 -2.49
N ILE A 81 -1.70 -9.97 -3.59
CA ILE A 81 -2.83 -9.05 -3.61
C ILE A 81 -4.02 -9.81 -4.18
N HIS A 82 -5.15 -9.78 -3.48
CA HIS A 82 -6.34 -10.53 -3.85
C HIS A 82 -7.62 -9.75 -3.58
N ARG A 83 -8.71 -10.15 -4.21
CA ARG A 83 -10.05 -9.67 -3.84
C ARG A 83 -10.39 -10.15 -2.44
N ASN A 84 -11.00 -9.30 -1.63
CA ASN A 84 -11.37 -9.65 -0.27
C ASN A 84 -12.65 -10.53 -0.28
N VAL A 85 -12.48 -11.81 -0.61
CA VAL A 85 -13.55 -12.80 -0.66
C VAL A 85 -13.20 -14.02 0.21
N PRO A 86 -14.20 -14.71 0.78
CA PRO A 86 -13.97 -15.90 1.62
C PRO A 86 -13.16 -16.98 0.88
N GLY A 87 -12.29 -17.68 1.62
CA GLY A 87 -11.55 -18.85 1.13
C GLY A 87 -10.16 -18.53 0.54
N VAL A 88 -9.89 -17.32 0.06
CA VAL A 88 -8.59 -16.99 -0.58
C VAL A 88 -7.42 -17.25 0.35
N LEU A 89 -7.50 -16.84 1.60
CA LEU A 89 -6.42 -17.04 2.58
C LEU A 89 -6.17 -18.54 2.85
N ALA A 90 -7.22 -19.36 2.87
CA ALA A 90 -7.08 -20.80 3.04
C ALA A 90 -6.31 -21.42 1.84
N HIS A 91 -6.65 -21.04 0.61
CA HIS A 91 -5.93 -21.50 -0.60
C HIS A 91 -4.48 -21.00 -0.64
N ILE A 92 -4.22 -19.77 -0.19
CA ILE A 92 -2.84 -19.28 -0.08
C ILE A 92 -2.04 -20.19 0.88
N ASN A 93 -2.56 -20.48 2.07
CA ASN A 93 -1.88 -21.32 3.04
C ASN A 93 -1.73 -22.76 2.55
N GLU A 94 -2.67 -23.28 1.77
CA GLU A 94 -2.60 -24.60 1.14
C GLU A 94 -1.43 -24.72 0.14
N VAL A 95 -1.11 -23.64 -0.59
CA VAL A 95 0.07 -23.63 -1.49
C VAL A 95 1.35 -23.95 -0.73
N PHE A 96 1.52 -23.45 0.47
CA PHE A 96 2.69 -23.72 1.31
C PHE A 96 2.58 -25.08 2.00
N SER A 97 1.46 -25.39 2.65
CA SER A 97 1.28 -26.61 3.43
C SER A 97 1.36 -27.88 2.58
N SER A 98 0.76 -27.90 1.39
CA SER A 98 0.83 -29.03 0.46
C SER A 98 2.26 -29.32 -0.03
N ARG A 99 3.12 -28.31 -0.03
CA ARG A 99 4.54 -28.42 -0.37
C ARG A 99 5.46 -28.64 0.84
N ARG A 100 4.88 -28.76 2.03
CA ARG A 100 5.60 -28.89 3.32
C ARG A 100 6.56 -27.73 3.57
N LEU A 101 6.16 -26.53 3.15
CA LEU A 101 6.94 -25.31 3.34
C LEU A 101 6.53 -24.63 4.65
N ASN A 102 7.51 -24.27 5.45
CA ASN A 102 7.26 -23.55 6.68
C ASN A 102 7.01 -22.07 6.39
N ILE A 103 5.99 -21.51 7.02
CA ILE A 103 5.72 -20.07 7.03
C ILE A 103 6.34 -19.51 8.32
N ALA A 104 7.40 -18.73 8.17
CA ALA A 104 8.09 -18.10 9.29
C ALA A 104 7.33 -16.87 9.81
N ALA A 105 6.70 -16.11 8.90
CA ALA A 105 5.83 -14.99 9.25
C ALA A 105 4.75 -14.80 8.18
N GLN A 106 3.59 -14.35 8.62
CA GLN A 106 2.48 -13.99 7.74
C GLN A 106 1.84 -12.70 8.22
N TYR A 107 1.69 -11.76 7.32
CA TYR A 107 1.04 -10.48 7.57
C TYR A 107 -0.15 -10.35 6.63
N LEU A 108 -1.29 -10.00 7.18
CA LEU A 108 -2.52 -9.79 6.43
C LEU A 108 -3.15 -8.46 6.83
N GLN A 109 -3.50 -7.67 5.84
CA GLN A 109 -4.39 -6.54 6.01
C GLN A 109 -5.40 -6.52 4.88
N THR A 110 -6.64 -6.19 5.19
CA THR A 110 -7.74 -6.14 4.22
C THR A 110 -8.47 -4.81 4.32
N ASP A 111 -9.04 -4.39 3.22
CA ASP A 111 -10.08 -3.36 3.14
C ASP A 111 -11.36 -3.97 2.55
N ALA A 112 -12.34 -3.14 2.20
CA ALA A 112 -13.62 -3.63 1.65
C ALA A 112 -13.47 -4.31 0.27
N GLN A 113 -12.40 -4.05 -0.46
CA GLN A 113 -12.23 -4.49 -1.85
C GLN A 113 -11.11 -5.52 -2.01
N CYS A 114 -10.00 -5.33 -1.33
CA CYS A 114 -8.83 -6.17 -1.51
C CYS A 114 -8.17 -6.59 -0.19
N GLY A 115 -7.43 -7.67 -0.26
CA GLY A 115 -6.51 -8.13 0.77
C GLY A 115 -5.07 -8.08 0.28
N TYR A 116 -4.17 -7.76 1.17
CA TYR A 116 -2.74 -7.80 0.97
C TYR A 116 -2.11 -8.75 1.97
N VAL A 117 -1.57 -9.85 1.47
CA VAL A 117 -0.87 -10.87 2.27
C VAL A 117 0.61 -10.82 1.94
N VAL A 118 1.43 -10.82 2.99
CA VAL A 118 2.88 -10.98 2.86
C VAL A 118 3.30 -12.20 3.66
N ILE A 119 4.04 -13.10 3.04
CA ILE A 119 4.47 -14.36 3.62
C ILE A 119 5.98 -14.47 3.53
N ASP A 120 6.62 -14.69 4.66
CA ASP A 120 8.02 -15.05 4.76
C ASP A 120 8.12 -16.56 4.95
N SER A 121 8.80 -17.24 4.05
CA SER A 121 9.00 -18.70 4.09
C SER A 121 10.46 -19.06 3.97
N ASP A 122 10.80 -20.30 4.32
CA ASP A 122 12.18 -20.78 4.29
C ASP A 122 12.84 -20.60 2.92
N SER A 123 14.12 -20.26 2.92
CA SER A 123 14.86 -19.81 1.74
C SER A 123 15.17 -20.89 0.68
N LYS A 124 14.88 -22.18 0.95
CA LYS A 124 15.16 -23.30 0.03
C LYS A 124 14.00 -23.64 -0.89
N LEU A 125 13.45 -22.62 -1.58
CA LEU A 125 12.27 -22.78 -2.41
C LEU A 125 12.55 -22.50 -3.88
N ASN A 126 11.81 -23.19 -4.74
CA ASN A 126 11.63 -22.73 -6.12
C ASN A 126 10.61 -21.57 -6.10
N ARG A 127 11.12 -20.33 -6.03
CA ARG A 127 10.29 -19.12 -5.95
C ARG A 127 9.29 -19.02 -7.10
N GLU A 128 9.69 -19.37 -8.32
CA GLU A 128 8.85 -19.27 -9.51
C GLU A 128 7.66 -20.22 -9.44
N GLU A 129 7.88 -21.44 -8.95
CA GLU A 129 6.81 -22.43 -8.77
C GLU A 129 5.75 -21.93 -7.76
N ILE A 130 6.20 -21.35 -6.65
CA ILE A 130 5.29 -20.79 -5.63
C ILE A 130 4.51 -19.60 -6.19
N LEU A 131 5.17 -18.68 -6.89
CA LEU A 131 4.50 -17.53 -7.51
C LEU A 131 3.46 -18.00 -8.55
N LYS A 132 3.78 -19.03 -9.34
CA LYS A 132 2.83 -19.61 -10.29
C LYS A 132 1.61 -20.23 -9.60
N ALA A 133 1.84 -20.98 -8.51
CA ALA A 133 0.74 -21.56 -7.74
C ALA A 133 -0.14 -20.49 -7.09
N LEU A 134 0.44 -19.48 -6.49
CA LEU A 134 -0.27 -18.33 -5.89
C LEU A 134 -1.07 -17.56 -6.95
N SER A 135 -0.50 -17.38 -8.15
CA SER A 135 -1.19 -16.68 -9.25
C SER A 135 -2.41 -17.45 -9.78
N GLY A 136 -2.46 -18.78 -9.59
CA GLY A 136 -3.58 -19.62 -9.99
C GLY A 136 -4.76 -19.62 -9.03
N ILE A 137 -4.65 -19.00 -7.86
CA ILE A 137 -5.74 -18.91 -6.88
C ILE A 137 -6.81 -17.97 -7.40
N GLU A 138 -8.08 -18.42 -7.36
CA GLU A 138 -9.22 -17.58 -7.71
C GLU A 138 -9.28 -16.35 -6.80
N GLY A 139 -9.53 -15.18 -7.39
CA GLY A 139 -9.52 -13.92 -6.69
C GLY A 139 -8.16 -13.23 -6.59
N THR A 140 -7.07 -13.89 -7.05
CA THR A 140 -5.75 -13.24 -7.13
C THR A 140 -5.78 -12.06 -8.10
N ILE A 141 -5.24 -10.93 -7.64
CA ILE A 141 -5.03 -9.73 -8.46
C ILE A 141 -3.58 -9.69 -8.92
N ARG A 142 -2.63 -9.93 -8.00
CA ARG A 142 -1.20 -9.92 -8.32
C ARG A 142 -0.38 -10.69 -7.28
N THR A 143 0.70 -11.33 -7.75
CA THR A 143 1.75 -11.96 -6.93
C THR A 143 3.11 -11.35 -7.24
N LEU A 144 3.97 -11.24 -6.24
CA LEU A 144 5.30 -10.63 -6.34
C LEU A 144 6.32 -11.39 -5.48
#